data_1e23d87f45f79dfcaaa7bb1124537d8e
#
_entry.id   1e23d87f45f79dfcaaa7bb1124537d8e
#
_cell.length_a   1.000
_cell.length_b   1.000
_cell.length_c   1.000
_cell.angle_alpha   90.00
_cell.angle_beta   90.00
_cell.angle_gamma   90.00
#
_symmetry.space_group_name_H-M   'P 1'
#
loop_
_entity.id
_entity.type
_entity.pdbx_description
1 polymer ?
#
loop_
_entity_poly.entity_id
_entity_poly.type
_entity_poly.pdbx_seq_one_letter_code
_entity_poly.pdbx_strand_id
1 'polypeptide(L)'
;MKIKSLVIGTATALSVASMAMADRGSDGHVNIIYWQAPSILNPYLSGGTKDLESSSMIIEPLARYDQDGNLVPWLVDTIPTVDNGGVSEDLKTITWKLSEGLKWSDGSAVTAHDVVFTANYCMDPAGGCAQLNKLADVENVEALDDHTVKVTFGVPKPFPYGPFVGSEQPIIQKAQFADCMGAKAPECTEQNFGPIGTGPFRVTEFKANDVISMEANPMYRDPAKPAFATVTFKGGGDAAAAARTVLETGEFDYAWNLQIDPAILSDMEAAGKGTVISSFGTAVERLMVNLSNPDPALGDKRSTLAGGPHPFLTDPAVRKALSVSIDRSLLAEVGYGAAGKPTCNVVPGPAIYVSTANDDCLVQDIAKANNILEAAGWKRGSDGVRSKDGVRLSILYQTSTNAVRQDTQAFIKQWWSEIGVETELKNISASVFFGGDQSSPDTYQKHFSDIEMYTNIFSGTDPEAYMGSWVCSEHPTPETNWMGNNMPRYCNAEYDALVADLAGTANIDDRARIVRTLNDMLMQEGAMIPLIHRGRVSAHSNKLGGVIQNTWDSELWNVADWYRN
;
A
#
# COMPACT_ATOMS: atom_id res chain seq x y z
N MET A 1 -1.08 15.41 88.24
CA MET A 1 -0.30 15.95 87.09
C MET A 1 -0.85 15.27 85.85
N LYS A 2 -1.69 15.93 85.05
CA LYS A 2 -2.38 15.36 83.87
C LYS A 2 -1.60 15.87 82.64
N ILE A 3 -0.96 14.98 81.89
CA ILE A 3 -0.27 15.25 80.64
C ILE A 3 -1.33 15.16 79.52
N LYS A 4 -1.57 16.26 78.82
CA LYS A 4 -2.41 16.31 77.61
C LYS A 4 -1.55 15.98 76.41
N SER A 5 -1.84 14.90 75.74
CA SER A 5 -1.22 14.56 74.45
C SER A 5 -1.91 15.38 73.36
N LEU A 6 -1.09 16.14 72.64
CA LEU A 6 -1.50 16.90 71.44
C LEU A 6 -1.32 15.98 70.21
N VAL A 7 -2.40 15.58 69.55
CA VAL A 7 -2.34 14.86 68.25
C VAL A 7 -2.36 15.89 67.15
N ILE A 8 -1.23 16.02 66.46
CA ILE A 8 -1.12 16.81 65.21
C ILE A 8 -1.50 15.90 64.03
N GLY A 9 -2.69 16.10 63.50
CA GLY A 9 -3.12 15.43 62.25
C GLY A 9 -2.52 16.14 61.05
N THR A 10 -1.60 15.46 60.38
CA THR A 10 -1.07 15.87 59.06
C THR A 10 -2.12 15.52 58.00
N ALA A 11 -2.82 16.50 57.47
CA ALA A 11 -3.64 16.33 56.29
C ALA A 11 -2.77 16.30 55.05
N THR A 12 -2.59 15.11 54.46
CA THR A 12 -1.96 14.95 53.17
C THR A 12 -2.99 15.30 52.09
N ALA A 13 -2.86 16.46 51.50
CA ALA A 13 -3.63 16.83 50.32
C ALA A 13 -3.10 16.00 49.13
N LEU A 14 -3.87 14.99 48.70
CA LEU A 14 -3.68 14.39 47.37
C LEU A 14 -4.09 15.43 46.32
N SER A 15 -3.09 16.05 45.67
CA SER A 15 -3.32 16.77 44.44
C SER A 15 -3.61 15.72 43.34
N VAL A 16 -4.88 15.54 43.01
CA VAL A 16 -5.29 14.92 41.76
C VAL A 16 -4.89 15.87 40.66
N ALA A 17 -3.76 15.61 39.98
CA ALA A 17 -3.45 16.24 38.73
C ALA A 17 -4.52 15.80 37.73
N SER A 18 -5.52 16.64 37.49
CA SER A 18 -6.36 16.52 36.32
C SER A 18 -5.44 16.66 35.11
N MET A 19 -5.21 15.57 34.37
CA MET A 19 -4.69 15.67 33.00
C MET A 19 -5.71 16.55 32.26
N ALA A 20 -5.35 17.79 31.99
CA ALA A 20 -6.11 18.63 31.09
C ALA A 20 -6.07 17.89 29.74
N MET A 21 -7.20 17.37 29.28
CA MET A 21 -7.33 16.93 27.90
C MET A 21 -7.09 18.17 27.04
N ALA A 22 -6.16 18.06 26.11
CA ALA A 22 -5.89 19.15 25.17
C ALA A 22 -7.18 19.44 24.39
N ASP A 23 -7.58 20.71 24.29
CA ASP A 23 -8.70 21.10 23.44
C ASP A 23 -8.33 20.92 21.97
N ARG A 24 -9.30 20.57 21.12
CA ARG A 24 -9.10 20.47 19.67
C ARG A 24 -8.35 21.71 19.13
N GLY A 25 -7.26 21.47 18.39
CA GLY A 25 -6.45 22.52 17.78
C GLY A 25 -5.50 23.26 18.72
N SER A 26 -5.40 22.86 20.01
CA SER A 26 -4.55 23.56 21.01
C SER A 26 -3.07 23.57 20.66
N ASP A 27 -2.57 22.58 19.93
CA ASP A 27 -1.16 22.43 19.58
C ASP A 27 -0.78 23.14 18.26
N GLY A 28 -1.72 23.88 17.69
CA GLY A 28 -1.50 24.75 16.54
C GLY A 28 -1.29 23.99 15.23
N HIS A 29 -0.07 23.98 14.72
CA HIS A 29 0.24 23.50 13.37
C HIS A 29 1.17 22.30 13.37
N VAL A 30 0.96 21.36 12.42
CA VAL A 30 1.87 20.23 12.13
C VAL A 30 2.26 20.22 10.65
N ASN A 31 3.56 19.98 10.39
CA ASN A 31 4.14 19.88 9.06
C ASN A 31 4.49 18.43 8.74
N ILE A 32 3.91 17.86 7.69
CA ILE A 32 4.16 16.50 7.20
C ILE A 32 4.81 16.60 5.82
N ILE A 33 5.86 15.84 5.56
CA ILE A 33 6.51 15.80 4.24
C ILE A 33 6.52 14.39 3.67
N TYR A 34 5.99 14.26 2.45
CA TYR A 34 6.05 13.06 1.62
C TYR A 34 6.81 13.39 0.34
N TRP A 35 8.05 12.89 0.19
CA TRP A 35 8.82 13.17 -1.02
C TRP A 35 8.15 12.62 -2.29
N GLN A 36 7.30 11.61 -2.18
CA GLN A 36 6.36 11.19 -3.22
C GLN A 36 5.06 11.97 -3.02
N ALA A 37 4.89 13.06 -3.74
CA ALA A 37 3.75 13.95 -3.57
C ALA A 37 2.42 13.26 -3.92
N PRO A 38 1.35 13.47 -3.11
CA PRO A 38 0.01 13.02 -3.45
C PRO A 38 -0.51 13.62 -4.75
N SER A 39 -1.15 12.81 -5.56
CA SER A 39 -1.72 13.21 -6.85
C SER A 39 -3.24 13.33 -6.82
N ILE A 40 -3.90 12.65 -5.87
CA ILE A 40 -5.34 12.58 -5.71
C ILE A 40 -5.67 12.23 -4.25
N LEU A 41 -6.87 12.56 -3.77
CA LEU A 41 -7.35 12.20 -2.44
C LEU A 41 -8.52 11.21 -2.48
N ASN A 42 -8.80 10.63 -3.64
CA ASN A 42 -9.74 9.53 -3.80
C ASN A 42 -8.96 8.22 -3.98
N PRO A 43 -8.87 7.34 -2.94
CA PRO A 43 -8.09 6.11 -2.98
C PRO A 43 -8.67 5.06 -3.96
N TYR A 44 -9.92 5.20 -4.34
CA TYR A 44 -10.54 4.29 -5.33
C TYR A 44 -10.00 4.52 -6.76
N LEU A 45 -9.39 5.68 -7.02
CA LEU A 45 -8.80 6.03 -8.32
C LEU A 45 -7.26 6.05 -8.30
N SER A 46 -6.63 5.50 -7.27
CA SER A 46 -5.18 5.39 -7.18
C SER A 46 -4.74 4.14 -6.41
N GLY A 47 -3.73 3.44 -6.94
CA GLY A 47 -3.02 2.39 -6.21
C GLY A 47 -1.74 2.89 -5.52
N GLY A 48 -1.48 4.19 -5.55
CA GLY A 48 -0.27 4.79 -4.94
C GLY A 48 -0.39 4.95 -3.43
N THR A 49 0.51 4.32 -2.66
CA THR A 49 0.50 4.39 -1.19
C THR A 49 0.46 5.83 -0.67
N LYS A 50 1.17 6.76 -1.32
CA LYS A 50 1.16 8.19 -0.98
C LYS A 50 -0.25 8.82 -0.99
N ASP A 51 -1.12 8.37 -1.90
CA ASP A 51 -2.48 8.85 -2.04
C ASP A 51 -3.40 8.20 -0.99
N LEU A 52 -3.22 6.90 -0.72
CA LEU A 52 -3.90 6.17 0.35
C LEU A 52 -3.58 6.76 1.73
N GLU A 53 -2.30 7.02 2.00
CA GLU A 53 -1.84 7.60 3.26
C GLU A 53 -2.43 9.00 3.49
N SER A 54 -2.33 9.90 2.51
CA SER A 54 -2.82 11.27 2.64
C SER A 54 -4.33 11.34 2.77
N SER A 55 -5.08 10.52 2.01
CA SER A 55 -6.54 10.46 2.11
C SER A 55 -7.03 9.91 3.44
N SER A 56 -6.25 9.04 4.11
CA SER A 56 -6.64 8.42 5.39
C SER A 56 -6.79 9.40 6.55
N MET A 57 -6.27 10.63 6.41
CA MET A 57 -6.47 11.73 7.36
C MET A 57 -7.85 12.39 7.22
N ILE A 58 -8.55 12.15 6.11
CA ILE A 58 -9.75 12.87 5.69
C ILE A 58 -10.96 11.94 5.65
N ILE A 59 -10.82 10.79 4.98
CA ILE A 59 -11.88 9.79 4.81
C ILE A 59 -11.49 8.49 5.51
N GLU A 60 -12.47 7.86 6.16
CA GLU A 60 -12.22 6.76 7.09
C GLU A 60 -13.04 5.51 6.74
N PRO A 61 -12.51 4.30 7.04
CA PRO A 61 -13.20 3.02 6.87
C PRO A 61 -14.11 2.69 8.07
N LEU A 62 -14.86 1.59 7.97
CA LEU A 62 -15.65 1.08 9.09
C LEU A 62 -14.78 0.49 10.20
N ALA A 63 -13.69 -0.15 9.84
CA ALA A 63 -12.70 -0.72 10.76
C ALA A 63 -11.27 -0.54 10.23
N ARG A 64 -10.29 -0.58 11.11
CA ARG A 64 -8.86 -0.48 10.79
C ARG A 64 -8.07 -1.63 11.39
N TYR A 65 -6.83 -1.78 10.95
CA TYR A 65 -5.85 -2.58 11.67
C TYR A 65 -4.99 -1.67 12.55
N ASP A 66 -4.76 -2.08 13.81
CA ASP A 66 -3.82 -1.40 14.70
C ASP A 66 -2.36 -1.78 14.37
N GLN A 67 -1.39 -1.23 15.12
CA GLN A 67 0.03 -1.47 14.92
C GLN A 67 0.46 -2.93 15.18
N ASP A 68 -0.37 -3.71 15.87
CA ASP A 68 -0.14 -5.12 16.18
C ASP A 68 -0.85 -6.05 15.19
N GLY A 69 -1.62 -5.49 14.23
CA GLY A 69 -2.37 -6.20 13.22
C GLY A 69 -3.75 -6.69 13.69
N ASN A 70 -4.23 -6.20 14.82
CA ASN A 70 -5.58 -6.51 15.28
C ASN A 70 -6.60 -5.63 14.57
N LEU A 71 -7.74 -6.22 14.21
CA LEU A 71 -8.85 -5.48 13.65
C LEU A 71 -9.57 -4.70 14.77
N VAL A 72 -9.65 -3.39 14.62
CA VAL A 72 -10.23 -2.47 15.59
C VAL A 72 -11.41 -1.68 15.00
N PRO A 73 -12.47 -1.40 15.78
CA PRO A 73 -13.60 -0.59 15.34
C PRO A 73 -13.16 0.83 15.02
N TRP A 74 -13.79 1.47 13.99
CA TRP A 74 -13.46 2.85 13.60
C TRP A 74 -14.70 3.74 13.41
N LEU A 75 -15.55 3.48 12.42
CA LEU A 75 -16.87 4.11 12.25
C LEU A 75 -18.01 3.22 12.77
N VAL A 76 -17.66 2.15 13.46
CA VAL A 76 -18.57 1.19 14.11
C VAL A 76 -18.15 1.01 15.57
N ASP A 77 -19.05 0.55 16.44
CA ASP A 77 -18.72 0.32 17.85
C ASP A 77 -18.14 -1.08 18.10
N THR A 78 -18.39 -2.02 17.20
CA THR A 78 -18.04 -3.43 17.39
C THR A 78 -17.70 -4.08 16.04
N ILE A 79 -16.65 -4.89 16.01
CA ILE A 79 -16.32 -5.71 14.84
C ILE A 79 -17.33 -6.86 14.74
N PRO A 80 -18.03 -7.03 13.60
CA PRO A 80 -18.92 -8.16 13.37
C PRO A 80 -18.14 -9.48 13.35
N THR A 81 -18.63 -10.47 14.07
CA THR A 81 -18.07 -11.84 14.12
C THR A 81 -19.20 -12.85 14.09
N VAL A 82 -18.87 -14.13 13.91
CA VAL A 82 -19.85 -15.23 14.05
C VAL A 82 -20.39 -15.26 15.49
N ASP A 83 -19.51 -15.10 16.48
CA ASP A 83 -19.87 -15.19 17.89
C ASP A 83 -20.87 -14.11 18.35
N ASN A 84 -20.80 -12.92 17.76
CA ASN A 84 -21.75 -11.83 18.09
C ASN A 84 -22.92 -11.73 17.09
N GLY A 85 -23.03 -12.67 16.15
CA GLY A 85 -24.09 -12.71 15.13
C GLY A 85 -23.94 -11.68 14.01
N GLY A 86 -22.85 -10.91 13.97
CA GLY A 86 -22.56 -9.95 12.93
C GLY A 86 -22.09 -10.60 11.63
N VAL A 87 -21.56 -11.82 11.69
CA VAL A 87 -21.28 -12.69 10.54
C VAL A 87 -22.20 -13.90 10.61
N SER A 88 -22.83 -14.26 9.50
CA SER A 88 -23.74 -15.42 9.47
C SER A 88 -22.99 -16.74 9.64
N GLU A 89 -23.66 -17.78 10.17
CA GLU A 89 -23.06 -19.10 10.38
C GLU A 89 -22.61 -19.79 9.09
N ASP A 90 -23.27 -19.48 7.96
CA ASP A 90 -22.89 -19.95 6.63
C ASP A 90 -21.75 -19.11 6.00
N LEU A 91 -21.24 -18.11 6.72
CA LEU A 91 -20.16 -17.19 6.33
C LEU A 91 -20.46 -16.39 5.06
N LYS A 92 -21.72 -16.27 4.67
CA LYS A 92 -22.11 -15.55 3.44
C LYS A 92 -22.54 -14.12 3.65
N THR A 93 -22.72 -13.69 4.89
CA THR A 93 -23.08 -12.29 5.16
C THR A 93 -22.28 -11.71 6.33
N ILE A 94 -21.96 -10.42 6.21
CA ILE A 94 -21.48 -9.62 7.32
C ILE A 94 -22.37 -8.39 7.47
N THR A 95 -22.75 -8.09 8.71
CA THR A 95 -23.61 -6.95 9.04
C THR A 95 -22.85 -5.98 9.92
N TRP A 96 -22.65 -4.77 9.40
CA TRP A 96 -21.99 -3.67 10.08
C TRP A 96 -23.02 -2.74 10.70
N LYS A 97 -22.76 -2.28 11.91
CA LYS A 97 -23.58 -1.27 12.58
C LYS A 97 -22.75 -0.01 12.81
N LEU A 98 -23.11 1.07 12.14
CA LEU A 98 -22.46 2.37 12.28
C LEU A 98 -22.66 2.92 13.69
N SER A 99 -21.65 3.56 14.24
CA SER A 99 -21.75 4.31 15.50
C SER A 99 -22.77 5.44 15.36
N GLU A 100 -23.49 5.73 16.43
CA GLU A 100 -24.48 6.80 16.42
C GLU A 100 -23.83 8.19 16.40
N GLY A 101 -24.48 9.15 15.77
CA GLY A 101 -24.08 10.56 15.77
C GLY A 101 -22.89 10.90 14.90
N LEU A 102 -22.41 9.98 14.05
CA LEU A 102 -21.36 10.25 13.08
C LEU A 102 -21.78 11.34 12.10
N LYS A 103 -20.86 12.25 11.82
CA LYS A 103 -21.06 13.36 10.88
C LYS A 103 -19.93 13.46 9.86
N TRP A 104 -20.30 13.82 8.67
CA TRP A 104 -19.40 14.33 7.66
C TRP A 104 -18.87 15.73 8.05
N SER A 105 -17.74 16.15 7.48
CA SER A 105 -17.13 17.45 7.78
C SER A 105 -17.98 18.67 7.36
N ASP A 106 -19.01 18.46 6.56
CA ASP A 106 -20.03 19.47 6.22
C ASP A 106 -21.19 19.53 7.23
N GLY A 107 -21.21 18.63 8.21
CA GLY A 107 -22.22 18.54 9.28
C GLY A 107 -23.39 17.63 8.96
N SER A 108 -23.51 17.09 7.75
CA SER A 108 -24.52 16.08 7.39
C SER A 108 -24.26 14.75 8.10
N ALA A 109 -25.31 13.92 8.26
CA ALA A 109 -25.19 12.62 8.91
C ALA A 109 -24.50 11.60 8.01
N VAL A 110 -23.68 10.75 8.60
CA VAL A 110 -23.15 9.53 7.95
C VAL A 110 -24.21 8.45 8.08
N THR A 111 -24.52 7.78 6.98
CA THR A 111 -25.55 6.74 6.94
C THR A 111 -25.09 5.48 6.25
N ALA A 112 -25.81 4.38 6.46
CA ALA A 112 -25.64 3.13 5.74
C ALA A 112 -25.75 3.29 4.22
N HIS A 113 -26.47 4.31 3.74
CA HIS A 113 -26.58 4.61 2.32
C HIS A 113 -25.28 5.13 1.70
N ASP A 114 -24.39 5.74 2.48
CA ASP A 114 -23.06 6.13 2.03
C ASP A 114 -22.18 4.90 1.82
N VAL A 115 -22.29 3.91 2.69
CA VAL A 115 -21.57 2.62 2.57
C VAL A 115 -22.03 1.84 1.33
N VAL A 116 -23.36 1.75 1.11
CA VAL A 116 -23.92 1.13 -0.09
C VAL A 116 -23.45 1.86 -1.35
N PHE A 117 -23.45 3.20 -1.31
CA PHE A 117 -22.97 4.01 -2.43
C PHE A 117 -21.48 3.74 -2.71
N THR A 118 -20.65 3.67 -1.68
CA THR A 118 -19.22 3.38 -1.79
C THR A 118 -18.95 2.06 -2.48
N ALA A 119 -19.69 0.99 -2.11
CA ALA A 119 -19.59 -0.29 -2.79
C ALA A 119 -19.95 -0.17 -4.29
N ASN A 120 -21.09 0.44 -4.60
CA ASN A 120 -21.55 0.60 -5.98
C ASN A 120 -20.59 1.46 -6.80
N TYR A 121 -19.98 2.48 -6.19
CA TYR A 121 -18.97 3.32 -6.83
C TYR A 121 -17.74 2.50 -7.28
N CYS A 122 -17.23 1.64 -6.40
CA CYS A 122 -16.07 0.81 -6.72
C CYS A 122 -16.43 -0.38 -7.64
N MET A 123 -17.63 -0.95 -7.51
CA MET A 123 -18.06 -2.09 -8.33
C MET A 123 -18.57 -1.68 -9.73
N ASP A 124 -18.73 -0.39 -10.02
CA ASP A 124 -19.09 0.07 -11.37
C ASP A 124 -17.94 -0.23 -12.34
N PRO A 125 -18.14 -1.11 -13.34
CA PRO A 125 -17.07 -1.53 -14.23
C PRO A 125 -16.51 -0.40 -15.09
N ALA A 126 -17.26 0.67 -15.30
CA ALA A 126 -16.80 1.83 -16.05
C ALA A 126 -16.00 2.82 -15.18
N GLY A 127 -16.00 2.66 -13.86
CA GLY A 127 -15.30 3.56 -12.92
C GLY A 127 -13.80 3.34 -12.84
N GLY A 128 -13.35 2.11 -13.05
CA GLY A 128 -11.95 1.75 -12.93
C GLY A 128 -11.44 1.86 -11.49
N CYS A 129 -12.01 1.08 -10.57
CA CYS A 129 -11.64 1.09 -9.15
C CYS A 129 -10.33 0.34 -8.89
N ALA A 130 -9.32 1.04 -8.35
CA ALA A 130 -8.03 0.45 -8.00
C ALA A 130 -8.11 -0.57 -6.84
N GLN A 131 -9.19 -0.52 -6.06
CA GLN A 131 -9.40 -1.36 -4.86
C GLN A 131 -10.48 -2.43 -5.06
N LEU A 132 -10.84 -2.74 -6.31
CA LEU A 132 -11.95 -3.66 -6.63
C LEU A 132 -11.74 -5.06 -6.04
N ASN A 133 -10.50 -5.54 -5.97
CA ASN A 133 -10.15 -6.83 -5.39
C ASN A 133 -10.59 -6.99 -3.92
N LYS A 134 -10.74 -5.90 -3.16
CA LYS A 134 -11.26 -5.93 -1.77
C LYS A 134 -12.77 -6.24 -1.71
N LEU A 135 -13.48 -6.05 -2.82
CA LEU A 135 -14.90 -6.36 -2.98
C LEU A 135 -15.13 -7.69 -3.73
N ALA A 136 -14.10 -8.53 -3.83
CA ALA A 136 -14.22 -9.84 -4.47
C ALA A 136 -15.35 -10.66 -3.86
N ASP A 137 -16.14 -11.30 -4.71
CA ASP A 137 -17.32 -12.13 -4.38
C ASP A 137 -18.46 -11.40 -3.65
N VAL A 138 -18.42 -10.07 -3.56
CA VAL A 138 -19.56 -9.29 -3.07
C VAL A 138 -20.67 -9.32 -4.14
N GLU A 139 -21.82 -9.89 -3.78
CA GLU A 139 -23.00 -9.91 -4.66
C GLU A 139 -23.95 -8.73 -4.39
N ASN A 140 -24.06 -8.33 -3.11
CA ASN A 140 -24.97 -7.27 -2.72
C ASN A 140 -24.47 -6.53 -1.47
N VAL A 141 -24.71 -5.22 -1.45
CA VAL A 141 -24.56 -4.39 -0.27
C VAL A 141 -25.87 -3.61 -0.09
N GLU A 142 -26.53 -3.80 1.04
CA GLU A 142 -27.82 -3.18 1.32
C GLU A 142 -27.86 -2.47 2.67
N ALA A 143 -28.54 -1.33 2.73
CA ALA A 143 -28.87 -0.66 3.97
C ALA A 143 -30.15 -1.28 4.54
N LEU A 144 -30.08 -1.87 5.72
CA LEU A 144 -31.26 -2.41 6.42
C LEU A 144 -32.03 -1.29 7.13
N ASP A 145 -31.31 -0.28 7.57
CA ASP A 145 -31.79 0.99 8.12
C ASP A 145 -30.68 2.05 7.95
N ASP A 146 -30.83 3.26 8.52
CA ASP A 146 -29.85 4.34 8.37
C ASP A 146 -28.48 4.04 9.00
N HIS A 147 -28.38 3.04 9.88
CA HIS A 147 -27.15 2.72 10.59
C HIS A 147 -26.67 1.27 10.39
N THR A 148 -27.42 0.45 9.66
CA THR A 148 -27.12 -0.96 9.51
C THR A 148 -26.92 -1.33 8.04
N VAL A 149 -25.72 -1.85 7.73
CA VAL A 149 -25.34 -2.31 6.40
C VAL A 149 -25.10 -3.80 6.41
N LYS A 150 -25.70 -4.50 5.45
CA LYS A 150 -25.43 -5.91 5.23
C LYS A 150 -24.70 -6.11 3.89
N VAL A 151 -23.59 -6.80 3.92
CA VAL A 151 -22.85 -7.29 2.75
C VAL A 151 -23.16 -8.76 2.57
N THR A 152 -23.53 -9.15 1.34
CA THR A 152 -23.78 -10.54 0.97
C THR A 152 -22.72 -10.98 -0.04
N PHE A 153 -22.11 -12.13 0.22
CA PHE A 153 -21.13 -12.76 -0.66
C PHE A 153 -21.72 -13.95 -1.40
N GLY A 154 -21.31 -14.17 -2.64
CA GLY A 154 -21.73 -15.30 -3.47
C GLY A 154 -21.20 -16.64 -2.97
N VAL A 155 -20.11 -16.61 -2.24
CA VAL A 155 -19.46 -17.79 -1.62
C VAL A 155 -19.26 -17.54 -0.13
N PRO A 156 -19.09 -18.60 0.71
CA PRO A 156 -18.70 -18.42 2.10
C PRO A 156 -17.38 -17.66 2.21
N LYS A 157 -17.31 -16.64 3.07
CA LYS A 157 -16.12 -15.83 3.36
C LYS A 157 -15.71 -15.98 4.81
N PRO A 158 -14.76 -16.85 5.12
CA PRO A 158 -14.22 -17.00 6.48
C PRO A 158 -13.55 -15.75 7.03
N PHE A 159 -13.01 -14.91 6.15
CA PHE A 159 -12.42 -13.61 6.48
C PHE A 159 -13.14 -12.49 5.70
N PRO A 160 -14.33 -12.04 6.16
CA PRO A 160 -15.20 -11.13 5.39
C PRO A 160 -14.81 -9.64 5.53
N TYR A 161 -13.59 -9.34 5.95
CA TYR A 161 -13.12 -7.99 6.28
C TYR A 161 -12.32 -7.34 5.13
N GLY A 162 -12.55 -7.73 3.89
CA GLY A 162 -12.05 -7.03 2.70
C GLY A 162 -12.77 -5.70 2.47
N PRO A 163 -14.11 -5.71 2.33
CA PRO A 163 -14.90 -4.50 2.13
C PRO A 163 -14.89 -3.58 3.34
N PHE A 164 -14.68 -2.28 3.10
CA PHE A 164 -14.79 -1.18 4.07
C PHE A 164 -13.82 -1.22 5.25
N VAL A 165 -12.72 -1.96 5.13
CA VAL A 165 -11.69 -2.08 6.18
C VAL A 165 -10.34 -1.60 5.68
N GLY A 166 -9.65 -0.81 6.53
CA GLY A 166 -8.34 -0.23 6.25
C GLY A 166 -8.37 0.98 5.32
N SER A 167 -7.23 1.62 5.16
CA SER A 167 -7.07 2.86 4.37
C SER A 167 -7.37 2.71 2.88
N GLU A 168 -7.42 1.50 2.36
CA GLU A 168 -7.77 1.19 0.98
C GLU A 168 -9.29 1.20 0.72
N GLN A 169 -10.11 1.12 1.78
CA GLN A 169 -11.56 0.96 1.67
C GLN A 169 -12.34 1.97 2.55
N PRO A 170 -12.01 3.29 2.50
CA PRO A 170 -12.75 4.30 3.26
C PRO A 170 -14.15 4.50 2.69
N ILE A 171 -15.07 5.04 3.51
CA ILE A 171 -16.41 5.40 3.06
C ILE A 171 -16.38 6.80 2.43
N ILE A 172 -17.00 6.96 1.26
CA ILE A 172 -17.17 8.24 0.57
C ILE A 172 -18.61 8.74 0.70
N GLN A 173 -18.76 10.07 0.77
CA GLN A 173 -20.07 10.69 0.92
C GLN A 173 -20.89 10.57 -0.37
N LYS A 174 -22.05 9.90 -0.31
CA LYS A 174 -22.96 9.76 -1.44
C LYS A 174 -23.40 11.10 -2.04
N ALA A 175 -23.72 12.08 -1.20
CA ALA A 175 -24.19 13.39 -1.67
C ALA A 175 -23.15 14.13 -2.51
N GLN A 176 -21.87 14.02 -2.15
CA GLN A 176 -20.78 14.65 -2.89
C GLN A 176 -20.45 13.92 -4.21
N PHE A 177 -20.48 12.59 -4.20
CA PHE A 177 -20.00 11.77 -5.32
C PHE A 177 -21.11 11.22 -6.24
N ALA A 178 -22.40 11.56 -6.00
CA ALA A 178 -23.53 10.99 -6.73
C ALA A 178 -23.44 11.14 -8.27
N ASP A 179 -22.90 12.27 -8.73
CA ASP A 179 -22.74 12.55 -10.16
C ASP A 179 -21.39 12.05 -10.73
N CYS A 180 -20.56 11.41 -9.90
CA CYS A 180 -19.20 10.95 -10.22
C CYS A 180 -19.11 9.43 -10.43
N MET A 181 -20.20 8.78 -10.85
CA MET A 181 -20.25 7.34 -11.05
C MET A 181 -19.68 6.92 -12.42
N GLY A 182 -19.14 5.71 -12.46
CA GLY A 182 -18.66 5.07 -13.69
C GLY A 182 -17.59 5.90 -14.39
N ALA A 183 -17.69 6.05 -15.70
CA ALA A 183 -16.69 6.77 -16.51
C ALA A 183 -16.48 8.25 -16.12
N LYS A 184 -17.39 8.83 -15.34
CA LYS A 184 -17.22 10.20 -14.83
C LYS A 184 -16.29 10.29 -13.60
N ALA A 185 -16.03 9.17 -12.93
CA ALA A 185 -15.26 9.16 -11.70
C ALA A 185 -13.91 9.91 -11.80
N PRO A 186 -13.06 9.69 -12.80
CA PRO A 186 -11.80 10.42 -12.94
C PRO A 186 -11.98 11.90 -13.34
N GLU A 187 -13.13 12.30 -13.88
CA GLU A 187 -13.42 13.67 -14.31
C GLU A 187 -13.85 14.59 -13.15
N CYS A 188 -14.26 14.02 -12.03
CA CYS A 188 -14.75 14.74 -10.84
C CYS A 188 -13.60 15.32 -10.00
N THR A 189 -12.84 16.24 -10.59
CA THR A 189 -11.63 16.80 -9.99
C THR A 189 -11.88 17.43 -8.61
N GLU A 190 -12.98 18.20 -8.45
CA GLU A 190 -13.32 18.85 -7.18
C GLU A 190 -13.50 17.83 -6.05
N GLN A 191 -14.28 16.78 -6.30
CA GLN A 191 -14.55 15.72 -5.33
C GLN A 191 -13.31 14.88 -5.03
N ASN A 192 -12.55 14.55 -6.08
CA ASN A 192 -11.33 13.76 -5.97
C ASN A 192 -10.19 14.48 -5.26
N PHE A 193 -10.18 15.82 -5.25
CA PHE A 193 -9.16 16.65 -4.63
C PHE A 193 -9.57 17.21 -3.27
N GLY A 194 -10.86 17.28 -2.98
CA GLY A 194 -11.41 17.80 -1.74
C GLY A 194 -12.56 16.93 -1.22
N PRO A 195 -12.33 15.64 -0.91
CA PRO A 195 -13.38 14.79 -0.40
C PRO A 195 -13.90 15.30 0.96
N ILE A 196 -15.22 15.31 1.12
CA ILE A 196 -15.89 15.50 2.40
C ILE A 196 -15.74 14.19 3.17
N GLY A 197 -15.12 14.25 4.36
CA GLY A 197 -14.77 13.05 5.12
C GLY A 197 -15.23 13.09 6.56
N THR A 198 -15.02 11.98 7.25
CA THR A 198 -15.29 11.80 8.69
C THR A 198 -14.02 11.96 9.53
N GLY A 199 -12.87 12.03 8.88
CA GLY A 199 -11.54 12.04 9.51
C GLY A 199 -11.25 13.27 10.36
N PRO A 200 -10.11 13.27 11.08
CA PRO A 200 -9.75 14.34 12.01
C PRO A 200 -9.47 15.68 11.31
N PHE A 201 -9.17 15.65 10.01
CA PHE A 201 -8.89 16.86 9.24
C PHE A 201 -9.79 16.95 8.01
N ARG A 202 -9.98 18.18 7.50
CA ARG A 202 -10.64 18.47 6.23
C ARG A 202 -9.75 19.32 5.34
N VAL A 203 -9.85 19.14 4.04
CA VAL A 203 -9.05 19.86 3.04
C VAL A 203 -9.52 21.31 2.94
N THR A 204 -8.57 22.24 2.95
CA THR A 204 -8.79 23.66 2.62
C THR A 204 -8.17 24.03 1.28
N GLU A 205 -7.08 23.38 0.87
CA GLU A 205 -6.45 23.54 -0.42
C GLU A 205 -5.76 22.23 -0.83
N PHE A 206 -5.91 21.82 -2.09
CA PHE A 206 -5.14 20.74 -2.68
C PHE A 206 -4.49 21.18 -3.99
N LYS A 207 -3.17 21.12 -4.03
CA LYS A 207 -2.38 21.27 -5.26
C LYS A 207 -1.72 19.92 -5.54
N ALA A 208 -2.26 19.21 -6.52
CA ALA A 208 -1.75 17.90 -6.91
C ALA A 208 -0.24 17.94 -7.16
N ASN A 209 0.46 16.94 -6.62
CA ASN A 209 1.91 16.81 -6.70
C ASN A 209 2.71 17.94 -6.00
N ASP A 210 2.09 18.69 -5.09
CA ASP A 210 2.77 19.77 -4.34
C ASP A 210 2.35 19.82 -2.86
N VAL A 211 1.13 20.29 -2.55
CA VAL A 211 0.74 20.54 -1.16
C VAL A 211 -0.73 20.29 -0.91
N ILE A 212 -1.03 19.77 0.28
CA ILE A 212 -2.37 19.71 0.86
C ILE A 212 -2.38 20.57 2.12
N SER A 213 -3.24 21.58 2.15
CA SER A 213 -3.53 22.35 3.36
C SER A 213 -4.80 21.80 3.98
N MET A 214 -4.77 21.54 5.28
CA MET A 214 -5.91 21.01 6.01
C MET A 214 -6.11 21.76 7.31
N GLU A 215 -7.34 21.74 7.81
CA GLU A 215 -7.70 22.23 9.14
C GLU A 215 -8.43 21.13 9.93
N ALA A 216 -8.43 21.25 11.25
CA ALA A 216 -9.15 20.32 12.12
C ALA A 216 -10.63 20.26 11.72
N ASN A 217 -11.15 19.05 11.57
CA ASN A 217 -12.57 18.82 11.27
C ASN A 217 -13.43 19.15 12.51
N PRO A 218 -14.27 20.19 12.46
CA PRO A 218 -15.10 20.56 13.61
C PRO A 218 -16.16 19.51 13.94
N MET A 219 -16.48 18.61 12.99
CA MET A 219 -17.46 17.53 13.14
C MET A 219 -16.83 16.20 13.54
N TYR A 220 -15.49 16.16 13.75
CA TYR A 220 -14.83 14.92 14.15
C TYR A 220 -15.43 14.36 15.44
N ARG A 221 -15.66 13.05 15.46
CA ARG A 221 -16.40 12.33 16.51
C ARG A 221 -15.88 12.53 17.94
N ASP A 222 -14.56 12.72 18.10
CA ASP A 222 -13.96 13.06 19.39
C ASP A 222 -13.80 14.58 19.48
N PRO A 223 -14.50 15.27 20.40
CA PRO A 223 -14.44 16.72 20.49
C PRO A 223 -13.08 17.27 20.97
N ALA A 224 -12.25 16.43 21.62
CA ALA A 224 -10.91 16.81 22.06
C ALA A 224 -9.84 16.64 20.98
N LYS A 225 -10.16 15.99 19.86
CA LYS A 225 -9.21 15.66 18.78
C LYS A 225 -9.59 16.33 17.45
N PRO A 226 -8.61 16.52 16.57
CA PRO A 226 -7.16 16.37 16.77
C PRO A 226 -6.58 17.51 17.61
N ALA A 227 -5.39 17.31 18.22
CA ALA A 227 -4.72 18.38 18.97
C ALA A 227 -4.20 19.50 18.05
N PHE A 228 -3.87 19.18 16.80
CA PHE A 228 -3.43 20.18 15.81
C PHE A 228 -4.62 20.89 15.15
N ALA A 229 -4.54 22.23 15.06
CA ALA A 229 -5.54 23.06 14.39
C ALA A 229 -5.44 22.97 12.86
N THR A 230 -4.21 22.90 12.34
CA THR A 230 -3.93 22.91 10.90
C THR A 230 -2.79 21.97 10.54
N VAL A 231 -2.79 21.51 9.30
CA VAL A 231 -1.76 20.64 8.71
C VAL A 231 -1.28 21.24 7.40
N THR A 232 0.05 21.30 7.23
CA THR A 232 0.66 21.37 5.90
C THR A 232 1.21 20.02 5.56
N PHE A 233 0.64 19.38 4.54
CA PHE A 233 1.15 18.13 3.98
C PHE A 233 1.89 18.48 2.68
N LYS A 234 3.20 18.57 2.74
CA LYS A 234 4.04 18.95 1.61
C LYS A 234 4.45 17.72 0.81
N GLY A 235 4.34 17.83 -0.49
CA GLY A 235 4.80 16.81 -1.43
C GLY A 235 6.04 17.21 -2.21
N GLY A 236 6.73 16.19 -2.78
CA GLY A 236 7.83 16.40 -3.72
C GLY A 236 9.23 16.46 -3.10
N GLY A 237 10.23 16.55 -3.95
CA GLY A 237 11.63 16.45 -3.58
C GLY A 237 12.17 15.01 -3.66
N ASP A 238 13.07 14.67 -2.74
CA ASP A 238 13.63 13.34 -2.58
C ASP A 238 13.64 12.91 -1.10
N ALA A 239 13.90 11.62 -0.87
CA ALA A 239 13.86 11.05 0.48
C ALA A 239 14.91 11.66 1.41
N ALA A 240 16.12 11.96 0.90
CA ALA A 240 17.21 12.53 1.71
C ALA A 240 16.88 13.99 2.11
N ALA A 241 16.32 14.78 1.20
CA ALA A 241 15.86 16.12 1.51
C ALA A 241 14.73 16.10 2.56
N ALA A 242 13.76 15.18 2.43
CA ALA A 242 12.69 15.01 3.41
C ALA A 242 13.23 14.61 4.80
N ALA A 243 14.13 13.62 4.87
CA ALA A 243 14.76 13.19 6.11
C ALA A 243 15.49 14.36 6.81
N ARG A 244 16.24 15.16 6.03
CA ARG A 244 16.99 16.30 6.56
C ARG A 244 16.09 17.34 7.22
N THR A 245 14.91 17.60 6.66
CA THR A 245 13.98 18.59 7.22
C THR A 245 13.44 18.21 8.60
N VAL A 246 13.36 16.91 8.91
CA VAL A 246 12.93 16.40 10.21
C VAL A 246 14.11 16.18 11.15
N LEU A 247 15.16 15.49 10.69
CA LEU A 247 16.23 14.98 11.52
C LEU A 247 17.34 16.00 11.81
N GLU A 248 17.67 16.90 10.86
CA GLU A 248 18.75 17.87 11.00
C GLU A 248 18.23 19.28 11.27
N THR A 249 17.22 19.78 10.52
CA THR A 249 16.76 21.17 10.66
C THR A 249 15.59 21.31 11.63
N GLY A 250 14.75 20.29 11.77
CA GLY A 250 13.53 20.32 12.59
C GLY A 250 12.45 21.25 12.00
N GLU A 251 12.47 21.49 10.69
CA GLU A 251 11.48 22.32 9.96
C GLU A 251 10.17 21.58 9.77
N PHE A 252 10.22 20.27 9.54
CA PHE A 252 9.06 19.39 9.44
C PHE A 252 8.95 18.46 10.66
N ASP A 253 7.73 18.00 10.92
CA ASP A 253 7.40 17.18 12.08
C ASP A 253 7.43 15.69 11.78
N TYR A 254 7.08 15.30 10.55
CA TYR A 254 7.04 13.91 10.11
C TYR A 254 7.49 13.79 8.65
N ALA A 255 8.33 12.80 8.37
CA ALA A 255 8.79 12.46 7.03
C ALA A 255 8.56 10.98 6.75
N TRP A 256 7.94 10.67 5.61
CA TRP A 256 7.52 9.34 5.21
C TRP A 256 8.47 8.69 4.21
N ASN A 257 8.59 7.32 4.33
CA ASN A 257 9.20 6.44 3.33
C ASN A 257 10.65 6.82 3.00
N LEU A 258 11.47 6.89 4.04
CA LEU A 258 12.87 7.33 3.94
C LEU A 258 13.79 6.23 3.38
N GLN A 259 13.66 5.98 2.07
CA GLN A 259 14.55 5.09 1.32
C GLN A 259 15.82 5.85 0.93
N ILE A 260 16.80 5.83 1.81
CA ILE A 260 18.13 6.44 1.62
C ILE A 260 19.18 5.50 2.20
N ASP A 261 20.43 5.73 1.85
CA ASP A 261 21.57 5.01 2.41
C ASP A 261 21.48 4.99 3.96
N PRO A 262 21.56 3.80 4.58
CA PRO A 262 21.42 3.65 6.04
C PRO A 262 22.44 4.45 6.85
N ALA A 263 23.67 4.61 6.36
CA ALA A 263 24.70 5.39 7.04
C ALA A 263 24.35 6.88 7.02
N ILE A 264 23.89 7.39 5.88
CA ILE A 264 23.43 8.79 5.75
C ILE A 264 22.24 9.04 6.68
N LEU A 265 21.28 8.12 6.76
CA LEU A 265 20.11 8.25 7.63
C LEU A 265 20.53 8.28 9.12
N SER A 266 21.46 7.43 9.52
CA SER A 266 22.03 7.39 10.87
C SER A 266 22.76 8.68 11.23
N ASP A 267 23.56 9.24 10.29
CA ASP A 267 24.25 10.51 10.48
C ASP A 267 23.26 11.67 10.66
N MET A 268 22.17 11.69 9.90
CA MET A 268 21.11 12.69 10.05
C MET A 268 20.40 12.59 11.41
N GLU A 269 20.11 11.37 11.88
CA GLU A 269 19.48 11.14 13.18
C GLU A 269 20.40 11.60 14.34
N ALA A 270 21.71 11.43 14.19
CA ALA A 270 22.71 11.88 15.17
C ALA A 270 22.69 13.40 15.41
N ALA A 271 22.10 14.21 14.53
CA ALA A 271 21.86 15.65 14.75
C ALA A 271 20.84 15.91 15.88
N GLY A 272 20.05 14.92 16.32
CA GLY A 272 19.23 14.93 17.53
C GLY A 272 17.96 15.80 17.46
N LYS A 273 17.44 16.14 16.26
CA LYS A 273 16.18 16.88 16.09
C LYS A 273 14.95 15.97 15.96
N GLY A 274 15.15 14.74 15.53
CA GLY A 274 14.10 13.75 15.32
C GLY A 274 14.61 12.34 15.57
N THR A 275 13.71 11.37 15.41
CA THR A 275 13.95 9.95 15.60
C THR A 275 13.48 9.19 14.37
N VAL A 276 14.29 8.25 13.90
CA VAL A 276 13.94 7.30 12.84
C VAL A 276 13.11 6.17 13.45
N ILE A 277 11.98 5.87 12.81
CA ILE A 277 11.12 4.75 13.18
C ILE A 277 11.05 3.76 12.02
N SER A 278 11.09 2.46 12.33
CA SER A 278 10.98 1.41 11.33
C SER A 278 10.25 0.20 11.87
N SER A 279 9.47 -0.46 11.00
CA SER A 279 8.77 -1.69 11.32
C SER A 279 8.57 -2.55 10.07
N PHE A 280 8.62 -3.89 10.25
CA PHE A 280 8.39 -4.85 9.18
C PHE A 280 6.92 -5.26 9.14
N GLY A 281 6.33 -5.18 7.96
CA GLY A 281 4.99 -5.67 7.66
C GLY A 281 5.01 -6.56 6.42
N THR A 282 4.26 -6.18 5.40
CA THR A 282 4.07 -6.96 4.17
C THR A 282 4.83 -6.41 2.97
N ALA A 283 5.64 -5.36 3.14
CA ALA A 283 6.29 -4.66 2.05
C ALA A 283 7.41 -5.47 1.39
N VAL A 284 7.31 -5.70 0.08
CA VAL A 284 8.34 -6.37 -0.72
C VAL A 284 8.73 -5.50 -1.90
N GLU A 285 10.00 -5.10 -1.95
CA GLU A 285 10.61 -4.53 -3.15
C GLU A 285 10.87 -5.65 -4.16
N ARG A 286 10.40 -5.49 -5.39
CA ARG A 286 10.41 -6.55 -6.39
C ARG A 286 10.44 -6.02 -7.81
N LEU A 287 10.87 -6.87 -8.73
CA LEU A 287 10.72 -6.65 -10.16
C LEU A 287 9.41 -7.30 -10.62
N MET A 288 8.64 -6.54 -11.38
CA MET A 288 7.46 -7.01 -12.10
C MET A 288 7.88 -7.34 -13.51
N VAL A 289 7.64 -8.56 -13.95
CA VAL A 289 8.03 -9.06 -15.27
C VAL A 289 6.83 -8.95 -16.20
N ASN A 290 6.93 -8.16 -17.26
CA ASN A 290 5.86 -8.05 -18.25
C ASN A 290 5.79 -9.31 -19.11
N LEU A 291 4.75 -10.12 -18.95
CA LEU A 291 4.55 -11.34 -19.74
C LEU A 291 3.81 -11.09 -21.05
N SER A 292 3.32 -9.86 -21.27
CA SER A 292 2.67 -9.41 -22.51
C SER A 292 3.61 -8.54 -23.37
N ASN A 293 3.28 -8.40 -24.64
CA ASN A 293 4.12 -7.68 -25.59
C ASN A 293 4.03 -6.15 -25.43
N PRO A 294 5.14 -5.46 -25.07
CA PRO A 294 5.16 -4.01 -24.88
C PRO A 294 5.44 -3.21 -26.19
N ASP A 295 5.38 -3.83 -27.37
CA ASP A 295 5.68 -3.16 -28.63
C ASP A 295 4.71 -1.98 -28.88
N PRO A 296 5.20 -0.75 -29.06
CA PRO A 296 4.36 0.42 -29.37
C PRO A 296 3.49 0.27 -30.63
N ALA A 297 3.89 -0.57 -31.58
CA ALA A 297 3.14 -0.82 -32.80
C ALA A 297 1.77 -1.49 -32.55
N LEU A 298 1.57 -2.07 -31.37
CA LEU A 298 0.31 -2.73 -30.97
C LEU A 298 -0.79 -1.74 -30.58
N GLY A 299 -0.49 -0.44 -30.40
CA GLY A 299 -1.47 0.58 -30.00
C GLY A 299 -2.15 0.21 -28.66
N ASP A 300 -3.50 0.19 -28.64
CA ASP A 300 -4.29 -0.12 -27.43
C ASP A 300 -4.10 -1.56 -26.92
N LYS A 301 -3.57 -2.47 -27.75
CA LYS A 301 -3.25 -3.84 -27.31
C LYS A 301 -1.90 -3.97 -26.64
N ARG A 302 -1.09 -2.91 -26.65
CA ARG A 302 0.23 -2.88 -26.02
C ARG A 302 0.13 -3.26 -24.53
N SER A 303 1.00 -4.14 -24.09
CA SER A 303 1.04 -4.63 -22.70
C SER A 303 -0.31 -5.14 -22.17
N THR A 304 -1.10 -5.78 -23.04
CA THR A 304 -2.33 -6.50 -22.69
C THR A 304 -2.23 -7.94 -23.18
N LEU A 305 -3.09 -8.83 -22.69
CA LEU A 305 -3.15 -10.22 -23.20
C LEU A 305 -3.54 -10.26 -24.69
N ALA A 306 -4.36 -9.31 -25.16
CA ALA A 306 -4.76 -9.21 -26.55
C ALA A 306 -3.61 -8.81 -27.48
N GLY A 307 -2.53 -8.23 -26.97
CA GLY A 307 -1.30 -7.91 -27.67
C GLY A 307 -0.37 -9.10 -27.90
N GLY A 308 -0.68 -10.22 -27.25
CA GLY A 308 0.12 -11.44 -27.33
C GLY A 308 1.25 -11.50 -26.29
N PRO A 309 1.99 -12.62 -26.30
CA PRO A 309 3.04 -12.88 -25.33
C PRO A 309 4.27 -12.01 -25.57
N HIS A 310 5.02 -11.72 -24.49
CA HIS A 310 6.29 -11.05 -24.57
C HIS A 310 7.30 -11.86 -25.43
N PRO A 311 8.11 -11.23 -26.28
CA PRO A 311 9.00 -11.94 -27.20
C PRO A 311 9.99 -12.92 -26.56
N PHE A 312 10.44 -12.67 -25.33
CA PHE A 312 11.39 -13.51 -24.62
C PHE A 312 11.13 -13.68 -23.11
N LEU A 313 10.42 -12.77 -22.45
CA LEU A 313 10.12 -12.91 -21.01
C LEU A 313 9.08 -14.01 -20.71
N THR A 314 8.43 -14.58 -21.71
CA THR A 314 7.60 -15.77 -21.57
C THR A 314 8.43 -17.07 -21.53
N ASP A 315 9.74 -17.04 -21.88
CA ASP A 315 10.65 -18.17 -21.69
C ASP A 315 11.02 -18.27 -20.19
N PRO A 316 10.65 -19.37 -19.47
CA PRO A 316 10.93 -19.52 -18.03
C PRO A 316 12.44 -19.57 -17.73
N ALA A 317 13.26 -20.03 -18.69
CA ALA A 317 14.71 -20.04 -18.52
C ALA A 317 15.28 -18.61 -18.40
N VAL A 318 14.76 -17.68 -19.20
CA VAL A 318 15.16 -16.26 -19.11
C VAL A 318 14.80 -15.70 -17.74
N ARG A 319 13.55 -15.85 -17.29
CA ARG A 319 13.11 -15.33 -15.99
C ARG A 319 13.88 -15.93 -14.81
N LYS A 320 14.13 -17.26 -14.84
CA LYS A 320 14.95 -17.93 -13.80
C LYS A 320 16.38 -17.42 -13.79
N ALA A 321 17.02 -17.24 -14.96
CA ALA A 321 18.38 -16.72 -15.06
C ALA A 321 18.48 -15.28 -14.54
N LEU A 322 17.51 -14.41 -14.88
CA LEU A 322 17.43 -13.04 -14.35
C LEU A 322 17.37 -13.03 -12.83
N SER A 323 16.56 -13.92 -12.21
CA SER A 323 16.41 -14.00 -10.76
C SER A 323 17.67 -14.54 -10.05
N VAL A 324 18.25 -15.63 -10.55
CA VAL A 324 19.41 -16.29 -9.92
C VAL A 324 20.68 -15.47 -9.99
N SER A 325 20.77 -14.52 -10.94
CA SER A 325 21.93 -13.65 -11.10
C SER A 325 21.98 -12.46 -10.13
N ILE A 326 20.98 -12.27 -9.27
CA ILE A 326 20.87 -11.11 -8.37
C ILE A 326 21.44 -11.43 -6.99
N ASP A 327 22.35 -10.58 -6.50
CA ASP A 327 22.81 -10.58 -5.09
C ASP A 327 21.87 -9.76 -4.20
N ARG A 328 20.88 -10.43 -3.61
CA ARG A 328 19.89 -9.79 -2.75
C ARG A 328 20.46 -9.35 -1.41
N SER A 329 21.52 -10.02 -0.94
CA SER A 329 22.18 -9.67 0.33
C SER A 329 22.91 -8.33 0.20
N LEU A 330 23.63 -8.13 -0.90
CA LEU A 330 24.27 -6.84 -1.19
C LEU A 330 23.23 -5.72 -1.35
N LEU A 331 22.11 -5.98 -2.09
CA LEU A 331 21.04 -4.98 -2.22
C LEU A 331 20.40 -4.61 -0.88
N ALA A 332 20.21 -5.58 0.03
CA ALA A 332 19.69 -5.32 1.37
C ALA A 332 20.66 -4.47 2.17
N GLU A 333 21.96 -4.82 2.16
CA GLU A 333 23.00 -4.12 2.92
C GLU A 333 23.12 -2.65 2.48
N VAL A 334 23.30 -2.42 1.17
CA VAL A 334 23.58 -1.06 0.66
C VAL A 334 22.35 -0.16 0.61
N GLY A 335 21.15 -0.74 0.37
CA GLY A 335 19.95 0.06 0.16
C GLY A 335 19.05 0.22 1.38
N TYR A 336 19.12 -0.70 2.35
CA TYR A 336 18.13 -0.79 3.43
C TYR A 336 18.75 -1.00 4.82
N GLY A 337 19.99 -1.52 4.93
CA GLY A 337 20.62 -1.83 6.22
C GLY A 337 19.71 -2.73 7.09
N ALA A 338 19.52 -2.33 8.35
CA ALA A 338 18.69 -3.07 9.31
C ALA A 338 17.19 -3.12 8.91
N ALA A 339 16.73 -2.23 8.02
CA ALA A 339 15.36 -2.20 7.53
C ALA A 339 15.15 -3.06 6.26
N GLY A 340 16.11 -3.88 5.88
CA GLY A 340 16.02 -4.78 4.72
C GLY A 340 16.40 -6.21 5.03
N LYS A 341 15.62 -7.17 4.49
CA LYS A 341 15.95 -8.59 4.52
C LYS A 341 15.83 -9.15 3.11
N PRO A 342 16.83 -9.90 2.59
CA PRO A 342 16.69 -10.60 1.33
C PRO A 342 15.45 -11.49 1.34
N THR A 343 14.71 -11.53 0.22
CA THR A 343 13.54 -12.42 0.11
C THR A 343 13.38 -12.98 -1.28
N CYS A 344 12.87 -14.22 -1.35
CA CYS A 344 12.45 -14.90 -2.57
C CYS A 344 10.91 -15.00 -2.68
N ASN A 345 10.16 -14.30 -1.82
CA ASN A 345 8.72 -14.45 -1.70
C ASN A 345 8.01 -13.09 -1.76
N VAL A 346 6.80 -13.06 -2.29
CA VAL A 346 5.93 -11.86 -2.30
C VAL A 346 5.07 -11.77 -1.05
N VAL A 347 4.96 -12.87 -0.28
CA VAL A 347 4.30 -12.90 1.04
C VAL A 347 5.38 -13.10 2.12
N PRO A 348 5.96 -12.02 2.68
CA PRO A 348 7.03 -12.10 3.66
C PRO A 348 6.53 -12.23 5.11
N GLY A 349 5.22 -12.11 5.32
CA GLY A 349 4.54 -12.15 6.61
C GLY A 349 3.04 -12.09 6.45
N PRO A 350 2.24 -12.41 7.48
CA PRO A 350 2.62 -13.06 8.76
C PRO A 350 3.34 -14.41 8.59
N ALA A 351 4.11 -14.81 9.59
CA ALA A 351 5.02 -15.97 9.53
C ALA A 351 4.36 -17.28 9.09
N ILE A 352 3.08 -17.49 9.42
CA ILE A 352 2.31 -18.69 9.04
C ILE A 352 2.18 -18.84 7.51
N TYR A 353 2.23 -17.74 6.77
CA TYR A 353 2.07 -17.71 5.30
C TYR A 353 3.40 -17.73 4.54
N VAL A 354 4.53 -17.61 5.23
CA VAL A 354 5.85 -17.52 4.60
C VAL A 354 6.24 -18.90 4.02
N SER A 355 6.66 -18.91 2.75
CA SER A 355 7.23 -20.10 2.10
C SER A 355 8.75 -20.08 2.17
N THR A 356 9.37 -21.25 2.28
CA THR A 356 10.83 -21.44 2.16
C THR A 356 11.20 -22.22 0.88
N ALA A 357 10.21 -22.58 0.06
CA ALA A 357 10.43 -23.42 -1.14
C ALA A 357 11.27 -22.70 -2.23
N ASN A 358 11.37 -21.37 -2.16
CA ASN A 358 12.04 -20.54 -3.15
C ASN A 358 13.40 -20.01 -2.68
N ASP A 359 13.88 -20.37 -1.49
CA ASP A 359 15.06 -19.79 -0.83
C ASP A 359 16.38 -20.03 -1.57
N ASP A 360 16.39 -20.89 -2.60
CA ASP A 360 17.53 -21.05 -3.52
C ASP A 360 17.89 -19.74 -4.25
N CYS A 361 16.98 -18.76 -4.33
CA CYS A 361 17.23 -17.45 -4.92
C CYS A 361 18.00 -16.49 -3.99
N LEU A 362 18.16 -16.82 -2.71
CA LEU A 362 18.91 -15.99 -1.74
C LEU A 362 20.41 -15.95 -2.06
N VAL A 363 20.91 -16.94 -2.79
CA VAL A 363 22.32 -17.02 -3.19
C VAL A 363 22.47 -16.67 -4.67
N GLN A 364 23.27 -15.64 -4.95
CA GLN A 364 23.63 -15.29 -6.31
C GLN A 364 24.45 -16.40 -6.97
N ASP A 365 24.09 -16.78 -8.20
CA ASP A 365 24.84 -17.75 -9.00
C ASP A 365 24.87 -17.36 -10.50
N ILE A 366 25.84 -16.55 -10.88
CA ILE A 366 26.06 -16.12 -12.27
C ILE A 366 26.38 -17.32 -13.20
N ALA A 367 27.10 -18.31 -12.69
CA ALA A 367 27.45 -19.49 -13.49
C ALA A 367 26.20 -20.34 -13.79
N LYS A 368 25.35 -20.57 -12.79
CA LYS A 368 24.05 -21.24 -12.95
C LYS A 368 23.16 -20.49 -13.93
N ALA A 369 23.06 -19.16 -13.82
CA ALA A 369 22.27 -18.33 -14.73
C ALA A 369 22.75 -18.48 -16.19
N ASN A 370 24.07 -18.41 -16.44
CA ASN A 370 24.65 -18.64 -17.75
C ASN A 370 24.33 -20.03 -18.31
N ASN A 371 24.44 -21.08 -17.49
CA ASN A 371 24.13 -22.46 -17.89
C ASN A 371 22.66 -22.64 -18.25
N ILE A 372 21.74 -22.02 -17.49
CA ILE A 372 20.29 -22.04 -17.78
C ILE A 372 20.01 -21.46 -19.17
N LEU A 373 20.56 -20.27 -19.47
CA LEU A 373 20.36 -19.61 -20.76
C LEU A 373 20.98 -20.41 -21.92
N GLU A 374 22.17 -20.95 -21.72
CA GLU A 374 22.86 -21.76 -22.72
C GLU A 374 22.07 -23.03 -23.05
N ALA A 375 21.58 -23.75 -22.02
CA ALA A 375 20.76 -24.95 -22.17
C ALA A 375 19.43 -24.67 -22.87
N ALA A 376 18.85 -23.47 -22.66
CA ALA A 376 17.63 -23.03 -23.32
C ALA A 376 17.84 -22.52 -24.76
N GLY A 377 19.07 -22.51 -25.25
CA GLY A 377 19.41 -22.12 -26.63
C GLY A 377 19.67 -20.62 -26.83
N TRP A 378 19.76 -19.84 -25.76
CA TRP A 378 20.14 -18.43 -25.82
C TRP A 378 21.66 -18.30 -25.99
N LYS A 379 22.12 -18.01 -27.20
CA LYS A 379 23.55 -18.00 -27.57
C LYS A 379 24.12 -16.58 -27.51
N ARG A 380 25.34 -16.43 -26.98
CA ARG A 380 26.06 -15.15 -26.98
C ARG A 380 26.48 -14.77 -28.40
N GLY A 381 26.17 -13.53 -28.77
CA GLY A 381 26.71 -12.88 -29.97
C GLY A 381 28.15 -12.40 -29.78
N SER A 382 28.73 -11.89 -30.84
CA SER A 382 30.09 -11.29 -30.82
C SER A 382 30.19 -10.03 -29.95
N ASP A 383 29.06 -9.38 -29.70
CA ASP A 383 28.90 -8.23 -28.81
C ASP A 383 28.63 -8.61 -27.33
N GLY A 384 28.60 -9.91 -27.03
CA GLY A 384 28.39 -10.46 -25.71
C GLY A 384 26.92 -10.62 -25.32
N VAL A 385 25.96 -10.08 -26.08
CA VAL A 385 24.52 -10.20 -25.78
C VAL A 385 23.97 -11.48 -26.39
N ARG A 386 23.04 -12.11 -25.65
CA ARG A 386 22.42 -13.36 -26.09
C ARG A 386 21.25 -13.11 -27.04
N SER A 387 21.08 -14.06 -27.95
CA SER A 387 19.93 -14.12 -28.86
C SER A 387 19.48 -15.56 -29.10
N LYS A 388 18.20 -15.73 -29.48
CA LYS A 388 17.59 -17.00 -29.88
C LYS A 388 16.55 -16.72 -30.95
N ASP A 389 16.61 -17.44 -32.08
CA ASP A 389 15.67 -17.31 -33.20
C ASP A 389 15.50 -15.87 -33.71
N GLY A 390 16.60 -15.08 -33.70
CA GLY A 390 16.61 -13.69 -34.12
C GLY A 390 16.14 -12.69 -33.06
N VAL A 391 15.64 -13.15 -31.92
CA VAL A 391 15.24 -12.30 -30.79
C VAL A 391 16.45 -12.07 -29.89
N ARG A 392 16.74 -10.80 -29.59
CA ARG A 392 17.84 -10.36 -28.72
C ARG A 392 17.35 -10.19 -27.28
N LEU A 393 18.15 -10.60 -26.29
CA LEU A 393 17.88 -10.30 -24.89
C LEU A 393 18.25 -8.85 -24.57
N SER A 394 17.33 -7.93 -24.83
CA SER A 394 17.47 -6.51 -24.55
C SER A 394 16.24 -6.06 -23.74
N ILE A 395 16.46 -5.55 -22.53
CA ILE A 395 15.43 -5.22 -21.53
C ILE A 395 15.39 -3.73 -21.30
N LEU A 396 14.20 -3.12 -21.41
CA LEU A 396 13.89 -1.81 -20.83
C LEU A 396 13.43 -2.01 -19.38
N TYR A 397 14.26 -1.57 -18.44
CA TYR A 397 14.01 -1.67 -17.00
C TYR A 397 13.69 -0.30 -16.41
N GLN A 398 12.45 -0.07 -16.03
CA GLN A 398 12.01 1.22 -15.47
C GLN A 398 11.68 1.16 -13.99
N THR A 399 11.80 2.31 -13.32
CA THR A 399 11.35 2.55 -11.94
C THR A 399 11.18 4.05 -11.69
N SER A 400 10.78 4.42 -10.47
CA SER A 400 10.71 5.82 -10.05
C SER A 400 12.10 6.42 -9.79
N THR A 401 12.20 7.76 -9.79
CA THR A 401 13.41 8.52 -9.41
C THR A 401 13.68 8.42 -7.89
N ASN A 402 13.95 7.22 -7.41
CA ASN A 402 14.32 6.89 -6.03
C ASN A 402 15.79 6.48 -6.02
N ALA A 403 16.62 7.06 -5.16
CA ALA A 403 18.07 6.83 -5.15
C ALA A 403 18.41 5.34 -4.94
N VAL A 404 17.83 4.68 -3.92
CA VAL A 404 18.05 3.26 -3.66
C VAL A 404 17.64 2.38 -4.84
N ARG A 405 16.55 2.73 -5.55
CA ARG A 405 16.13 2.00 -6.75
C ARG A 405 17.04 2.22 -7.93
N GLN A 406 17.58 3.44 -8.11
CA GLN A 406 18.54 3.72 -9.17
C GLN A 406 19.86 2.95 -8.95
N ASP A 407 20.33 2.88 -7.71
CA ASP A 407 21.50 2.07 -7.36
C ASP A 407 21.22 0.57 -7.56
N THR A 408 20.06 0.09 -7.14
CA THR A 408 19.61 -1.29 -7.40
C THR A 408 19.57 -1.61 -8.90
N GLN A 409 19.04 -0.68 -9.74
CA GLN A 409 19.07 -0.84 -11.20
C GLN A 409 20.49 -0.96 -11.74
N ALA A 410 21.43 -0.16 -11.23
CA ALA A 410 22.83 -0.18 -11.68
C ALA A 410 23.50 -1.52 -11.36
N PHE A 411 23.32 -2.06 -10.14
CA PHE A 411 23.81 -3.39 -9.77
C PHE A 411 23.20 -4.48 -10.64
N ILE A 412 21.88 -4.51 -10.77
CA ILE A 412 21.16 -5.53 -11.55
C ILE A 412 21.60 -5.48 -13.03
N LYS A 413 21.72 -4.28 -13.61
CA LYS A 413 22.22 -4.11 -14.98
C LYS A 413 23.61 -4.72 -15.15
N GLN A 414 24.52 -4.53 -14.18
CA GLN A 414 25.85 -5.12 -14.21
C GLN A 414 25.76 -6.66 -14.21
N TRP A 415 25.04 -7.26 -13.26
CA TRP A 415 24.89 -8.72 -13.17
C TRP A 415 24.20 -9.32 -14.40
N TRP A 416 23.21 -8.64 -14.97
CA TRP A 416 22.56 -9.08 -16.19
C TRP A 416 23.49 -8.99 -17.41
N SER A 417 24.40 -8.04 -17.46
CA SER A 417 25.42 -8.00 -18.51
C SER A 417 26.37 -9.20 -18.45
N GLU A 418 26.67 -9.70 -17.23
CA GLU A 418 27.51 -10.91 -17.02
C GLU A 418 26.85 -12.19 -17.52
N ILE A 419 25.53 -12.21 -17.62
CA ILE A 419 24.76 -13.32 -18.19
C ILE A 419 24.34 -13.08 -19.65
N GLY A 420 24.76 -11.97 -20.25
CA GLY A 420 24.52 -11.65 -21.67
C GLY A 420 23.16 -11.02 -21.95
N VAL A 421 22.63 -10.28 -21.02
CA VAL A 421 21.41 -9.48 -21.17
C VAL A 421 21.79 -8.00 -21.26
N GLU A 422 21.38 -7.35 -22.34
CA GLU A 422 21.46 -5.90 -22.49
C GLU A 422 20.35 -5.22 -21.69
N THR A 423 20.66 -4.13 -21.01
CA THR A 423 19.67 -3.46 -20.16
C THR A 423 19.72 -1.95 -20.36
N GLU A 424 18.60 -1.37 -20.75
CA GLU A 424 18.35 0.07 -20.76
C GLU A 424 17.62 0.45 -19.47
N LEU A 425 18.06 1.54 -18.80
CA LEU A 425 17.46 2.02 -17.56
C LEU A 425 16.60 3.26 -17.83
N LYS A 426 15.38 3.27 -17.28
CA LYS A 426 14.48 4.42 -17.36
C LYS A 426 14.00 4.79 -15.97
N ASN A 427 14.11 6.07 -15.60
CA ASN A 427 13.65 6.60 -14.32
C ASN A 427 12.58 7.65 -14.56
N ILE A 428 11.47 7.54 -13.84
CA ILE A 428 10.27 8.34 -13.97
C ILE A 428 10.02 9.04 -12.66
N SER A 429 9.60 10.31 -12.67
CA SER A 429 9.19 10.98 -11.43
C SER A 429 8.18 10.13 -10.67
N ALA A 430 8.37 9.98 -9.35
CA ALA A 430 7.50 9.13 -8.53
C ALA A 430 6.03 9.55 -8.60
N SER A 431 5.74 10.85 -8.73
CA SER A 431 4.38 11.37 -8.87
C SER A 431 3.73 11.01 -10.21
N VAL A 432 4.51 10.77 -11.25
CA VAL A 432 4.04 10.29 -12.56
C VAL A 432 3.95 8.76 -12.54
N PHE A 433 5.02 8.08 -12.12
CA PHE A 433 5.09 6.62 -12.11
C PHE A 433 3.96 6.00 -11.27
N PHE A 434 3.71 6.54 -10.08
CA PHE A 434 2.61 6.14 -9.18
C PHE A 434 1.38 7.06 -9.28
N GLY A 435 1.26 7.82 -10.36
CA GLY A 435 0.15 8.75 -10.54
C GLY A 435 -1.11 8.10 -11.06
N GLY A 436 -2.26 8.75 -10.81
CA GLY A 436 -3.56 8.35 -11.33
C GLY A 436 -3.91 8.90 -12.72
N ASP A 437 -2.97 9.58 -13.41
CA ASP A 437 -3.22 10.14 -14.75
C ASP A 437 -3.21 9.03 -15.81
N GLN A 438 -4.40 8.64 -16.23
CA GLN A 438 -4.62 7.61 -17.25
C GLN A 438 -4.15 8.01 -18.64
N SER A 439 -3.89 9.29 -18.91
CA SER A 439 -3.32 9.74 -20.20
C SER A 439 -1.81 9.54 -20.26
N SER A 440 -1.12 9.49 -19.12
CA SER A 440 0.33 9.31 -19.06
C SER A 440 0.75 7.90 -19.52
N PRO A 441 1.70 7.75 -20.46
CA PRO A 441 2.24 6.45 -20.84
C PRO A 441 3.20 5.86 -19.80
N ASP A 442 3.57 6.62 -18.79
CA ASP A 442 4.66 6.34 -17.87
C ASP A 442 4.16 5.88 -16.47
N THR A 443 2.86 5.65 -16.30
CA THR A 443 2.32 5.04 -15.08
C THR A 443 2.70 3.56 -15.01
N TYR A 444 3.01 3.06 -13.80
CA TYR A 444 3.37 1.65 -13.58
C TYR A 444 2.25 0.68 -14.01
N GLN A 445 0.99 1.09 -13.93
CA GLN A 445 -0.17 0.26 -14.33
C GLN A 445 -0.16 -0.09 -15.82
N LYS A 446 0.37 0.79 -16.68
CA LYS A 446 0.48 0.52 -18.12
C LYS A 446 1.58 -0.47 -18.44
N HIS A 447 2.65 -0.49 -17.65
CA HIS A 447 3.78 -1.39 -17.79
C HIS A 447 4.29 -1.47 -19.25
N PHE A 448 4.55 -0.30 -19.86
CA PHE A 448 5.05 -0.20 -21.23
C PHE A 448 6.57 -0.44 -21.36
N SER A 449 7.15 -1.06 -20.34
CA SER A 449 8.52 -1.58 -20.29
C SER A 449 8.50 -3.11 -20.23
N ASP A 450 9.69 -3.72 -20.26
CA ASP A 450 9.85 -5.16 -20.08
C ASP A 450 9.83 -5.53 -18.59
N ILE A 451 10.46 -4.70 -17.76
CA ILE A 451 10.55 -4.88 -16.30
C ILE A 451 10.33 -3.56 -15.59
N GLU A 452 9.59 -3.63 -14.49
CA GLU A 452 9.40 -2.52 -13.55
C GLU A 452 9.83 -2.91 -12.14
N MET A 453 10.31 -1.94 -11.36
CA MET A 453 10.63 -2.14 -9.96
C MET A 453 9.85 -1.19 -9.06
N TYR A 454 9.20 -1.75 -8.07
CA TYR A 454 8.56 -1.00 -6.98
C TYR A 454 8.22 -1.92 -5.81
N THR A 455 7.94 -1.30 -4.64
CA THR A 455 7.41 -2.01 -3.47
C THR A 455 5.91 -2.15 -3.61
N ASN A 456 5.39 -3.33 -3.28
CA ASN A 456 3.97 -3.50 -3.00
C ASN A 456 3.76 -4.02 -1.57
N ILE A 457 2.59 -3.73 -1.03
CA ILE A 457 2.14 -4.12 0.30
C ILE A 457 0.71 -4.64 0.22
N PHE A 458 0.27 -5.33 1.25
CA PHE A 458 -1.15 -5.51 1.50
C PHE A 458 -1.48 -5.07 2.93
N SER A 459 -2.66 -4.49 3.11
CA SER A 459 -3.16 -4.08 4.41
C SER A 459 -3.80 -5.26 5.13
N GLY A 460 -3.68 -5.27 6.46
CA GLY A 460 -4.16 -6.35 7.30
C GLY A 460 -3.24 -7.57 7.33
N THR A 461 -3.73 -8.63 7.94
CA THR A 461 -2.96 -9.85 8.22
C THR A 461 -3.39 -11.06 7.38
N ASP A 462 -4.50 -10.96 6.64
CA ASP A 462 -4.95 -12.01 5.71
C ASP A 462 -4.57 -11.64 4.28
N PRO A 463 -3.81 -12.49 3.56
CA PRO A 463 -3.32 -12.19 2.22
C PRO A 463 -4.30 -12.55 1.10
N GLU A 464 -5.56 -12.95 1.35
CA GLU A 464 -6.50 -13.40 0.33
C GLU A 464 -6.66 -12.39 -0.81
N ALA A 465 -7.04 -11.16 -0.50
CA ALA A 465 -7.22 -10.12 -1.49
C ALA A 465 -5.92 -9.80 -2.25
N TYR A 466 -4.78 -9.90 -1.56
CA TYR A 466 -3.46 -9.71 -2.18
C TYR A 466 -3.13 -10.83 -3.17
N MET A 467 -3.42 -12.09 -2.83
CA MET A 467 -3.28 -13.22 -3.77
C MET A 467 -4.25 -13.07 -4.95
N GLY A 468 -5.45 -12.55 -4.72
CA GLY A 468 -6.42 -12.22 -5.77
C GLY A 468 -5.93 -11.17 -6.78
N SER A 469 -4.91 -10.38 -6.43
CA SER A 469 -4.33 -9.37 -7.33
C SER A 469 -3.75 -9.94 -8.64
N TRP A 470 -3.44 -11.23 -8.70
CA TRP A 470 -2.80 -11.83 -9.87
C TRP A 470 -3.67 -12.84 -10.64
N VAL A 471 -4.97 -12.86 -10.38
CA VAL A 471 -5.91 -13.63 -11.22
C VAL A 471 -6.04 -13.00 -12.62
N CYS A 472 -6.46 -13.81 -13.58
CA CYS A 472 -6.56 -13.38 -14.98
C CYS A 472 -7.46 -12.15 -15.18
N SER A 473 -8.51 -11.97 -14.38
CA SER A 473 -9.44 -10.84 -14.50
C SER A 473 -8.88 -9.49 -14.01
N GLU A 474 -7.78 -9.49 -13.24
CA GLU A 474 -7.17 -8.30 -12.64
C GLU A 474 -6.17 -7.58 -13.56
N HIS A 475 -6.17 -7.89 -14.86
CA HIS A 475 -5.29 -7.20 -15.80
C HIS A 475 -5.70 -5.74 -16.02
N PRO A 476 -4.77 -4.78 -15.89
CA PRO A 476 -4.98 -3.42 -16.39
C PRO A 476 -5.15 -3.41 -17.91
N THR A 477 -6.23 -2.82 -18.40
CA THR A 477 -6.55 -2.66 -19.82
C THR A 477 -7.12 -1.26 -20.10
N PRO A 478 -7.18 -0.82 -21.36
CA PRO A 478 -7.87 0.44 -21.70
C PRO A 478 -9.33 0.47 -21.23
N GLU A 479 -10.04 -0.66 -21.25
CA GLU A 479 -11.45 -0.78 -20.85
C GLU A 479 -11.63 -0.58 -19.34
N THR A 480 -10.62 -0.92 -18.53
CA THR A 480 -10.60 -0.69 -17.08
C THR A 480 -9.92 0.65 -16.71
N ASN A 481 -9.72 1.56 -17.68
CA ASN A 481 -8.90 2.76 -17.51
C ASN A 481 -7.50 2.45 -16.95
N TRP A 482 -6.91 1.33 -17.35
CA TRP A 482 -5.64 0.80 -16.85
C TRP A 482 -5.64 0.49 -15.35
N MET A 483 -6.81 0.39 -14.71
CA MET A 483 -6.92 -0.09 -13.34
C MET A 483 -6.92 -1.62 -13.30
N GLY A 484 -6.37 -2.16 -12.22
CA GLY A 484 -6.14 -3.57 -11.98
C GLY A 484 -4.81 -3.75 -11.25
N ASN A 485 -4.59 -4.92 -10.68
CA ASN A 485 -3.42 -5.19 -9.84
C ASN A 485 -2.42 -6.17 -10.47
N ASN A 486 -2.82 -6.84 -11.56
CA ASN A 486 -2.00 -7.85 -12.23
C ASN A 486 -1.02 -7.21 -13.23
N MET A 487 -0.01 -6.50 -12.69
CA MET A 487 1.00 -5.82 -13.53
C MET A 487 1.80 -6.79 -14.43
N PRO A 488 2.13 -8.01 -14.02
CA PRO A 488 2.79 -8.99 -14.90
C PRO A 488 1.98 -9.44 -16.09
N ARG A 489 0.66 -9.23 -16.11
CA ARG A 489 -0.30 -9.89 -17.04
C ARG A 489 -0.20 -11.42 -16.92
N TYR A 490 0.03 -11.89 -15.71
CA TYR A 490 0.04 -13.30 -15.38
C TYR A 490 -1.37 -13.89 -15.51
N CYS A 491 -1.51 -15.05 -16.13
CA CYS A 491 -2.80 -15.69 -16.28
C CYS A 491 -2.63 -17.21 -16.25
N ASN A 492 -3.08 -17.82 -15.15
CA ASN A 492 -3.00 -19.26 -14.92
C ASN A 492 -4.30 -19.74 -14.26
N ALA A 493 -5.03 -20.63 -14.94
CA ALA A 493 -6.32 -21.12 -14.47
C ALA A 493 -6.23 -21.94 -13.15
N GLU A 494 -5.10 -22.61 -12.88
CA GLU A 494 -4.87 -23.31 -11.61
C GLU A 494 -4.67 -22.32 -10.47
N TYR A 495 -3.95 -21.23 -10.73
CA TYR A 495 -3.81 -20.11 -9.79
C TYR A 495 -5.17 -19.51 -9.44
N ASP A 496 -5.98 -19.19 -10.46
CA ASP A 496 -7.31 -18.60 -10.27
C ASP A 496 -8.22 -19.52 -9.45
N ALA A 497 -8.18 -20.84 -9.71
CA ALA A 497 -8.94 -21.83 -8.94
C ALA A 497 -8.49 -21.89 -7.47
N LEU A 498 -7.17 -21.84 -7.20
CA LEU A 498 -6.65 -21.84 -5.84
C LEU A 498 -6.99 -20.54 -5.08
N VAL A 499 -7.05 -19.40 -5.75
CA VAL A 499 -7.53 -18.15 -5.14
C VAL A 499 -9.01 -18.29 -4.74
N ALA A 500 -9.83 -18.89 -5.60
CA ALA A 500 -11.23 -19.16 -5.27
C ALA A 500 -11.36 -20.14 -4.08
N ASP A 501 -10.52 -21.19 -4.01
CA ASP A 501 -10.49 -22.10 -2.87
C ASP A 501 -10.05 -21.39 -1.58
N LEU A 502 -9.05 -20.48 -1.66
CA LEU A 502 -8.60 -19.69 -0.51
C LEU A 502 -9.76 -18.86 0.07
N ALA A 503 -10.55 -18.24 -0.80
CA ALA A 503 -11.68 -17.41 -0.41
C ALA A 503 -12.73 -18.17 0.42
N GLY A 504 -12.92 -19.48 0.16
CA GLY A 504 -13.85 -20.34 0.88
C GLY A 504 -13.25 -21.13 2.05
N THR A 505 -11.92 -21.05 2.28
CA THR A 505 -11.22 -21.89 3.26
C THR A 505 -11.16 -21.20 4.62
N ALA A 506 -11.81 -21.77 5.66
CA ALA A 506 -11.86 -21.23 7.01
C ALA A 506 -10.67 -21.65 7.90
N ASN A 507 -10.17 -22.89 7.73
CA ASN A 507 -9.08 -23.40 8.57
C ASN A 507 -7.78 -22.66 8.29
N ILE A 508 -7.15 -22.10 9.32
CA ILE A 508 -5.96 -21.25 9.19
C ILE A 508 -4.75 -21.97 8.61
N ASP A 509 -4.57 -23.26 8.94
CA ASP A 509 -3.45 -24.05 8.42
C ASP A 509 -3.65 -24.38 6.93
N ASP A 510 -4.89 -24.66 6.51
CA ASP A 510 -5.24 -24.87 5.10
C ASP A 510 -5.11 -23.58 4.30
N ARG A 511 -5.57 -22.43 4.84
CA ARG A 511 -5.34 -21.11 4.24
C ARG A 511 -3.85 -20.88 4.03
N ALA A 512 -3.05 -21.12 5.07
CA ALA A 512 -1.61 -20.93 5.00
C ALA A 512 -0.94 -21.83 3.96
N ARG A 513 -1.41 -23.07 3.83
CA ARG A 513 -0.94 -23.99 2.78
C ARG A 513 -1.27 -23.46 1.39
N ILE A 514 -2.51 -23.00 1.15
CA ILE A 514 -2.93 -22.45 -0.14
C ILE A 514 -2.13 -21.18 -0.48
N VAL A 515 -1.99 -20.25 0.46
CA VAL A 515 -1.22 -19.02 0.27
C VAL A 515 0.24 -19.31 -0.09
N ARG A 516 0.90 -20.27 0.60
CA ARG A 516 2.26 -20.69 0.24
C ARG A 516 2.32 -21.28 -1.17
N THR A 517 1.33 -22.12 -1.55
CA THR A 517 1.25 -22.67 -2.90
C THR A 517 1.11 -21.57 -3.95
N LEU A 518 0.21 -20.60 -3.74
CA LEU A 518 0.01 -19.45 -4.64
C LEU A 518 1.29 -18.60 -4.76
N ASN A 519 1.95 -18.30 -3.63
CA ASN A 519 3.23 -17.63 -3.64
C ASN A 519 4.27 -18.39 -4.46
N ASP A 520 4.37 -19.70 -4.26
CA ASP A 520 5.36 -20.55 -4.93
C ASP A 520 5.10 -20.66 -6.43
N MET A 521 3.85 -20.71 -6.88
CA MET A 521 3.49 -20.64 -8.30
C MET A 521 4.00 -19.36 -8.95
N LEU A 522 3.72 -18.20 -8.35
CA LEU A 522 4.21 -16.90 -8.87
C LEU A 522 5.74 -16.84 -8.96
N MET A 523 6.44 -17.41 -7.96
CA MET A 523 7.90 -17.41 -7.91
C MET A 523 8.52 -18.41 -8.90
N GLN A 524 7.97 -19.61 -9.01
CA GLN A 524 8.47 -20.66 -9.90
C GLN A 524 8.21 -20.33 -11.37
N GLU A 525 7.07 -19.71 -11.66
CA GLU A 525 6.76 -19.19 -12.99
C GLU A 525 7.45 -17.86 -13.30
N GLY A 526 8.05 -17.22 -12.30
CA GLY A 526 8.85 -15.99 -12.47
C GLY A 526 8.06 -14.78 -12.96
N ALA A 527 6.76 -14.71 -12.64
CA ALA A 527 5.93 -13.54 -12.94
C ALA A 527 6.44 -12.28 -12.21
N MET A 528 7.09 -12.50 -11.07
CA MET A 528 7.76 -11.48 -10.26
C MET A 528 9.10 -12.00 -9.75
N ILE A 529 10.03 -11.08 -9.50
CA ILE A 529 11.33 -11.38 -8.90
C ILE A 529 11.45 -10.56 -7.61
N PRO A 530 11.10 -11.12 -6.43
CA PRO A 530 11.28 -10.46 -5.15
C PRO A 530 12.76 -10.20 -4.86
N LEU A 531 13.03 -9.07 -4.24
CA LEU A 531 14.38 -8.64 -3.87
C LEU A 531 14.52 -8.54 -2.35
N ILE A 532 13.74 -7.64 -1.74
CA ILE A 532 13.88 -7.25 -0.35
C ILE A 532 12.53 -7.22 0.35
N HIS A 533 12.39 -7.96 1.45
CA HIS A 533 11.39 -7.69 2.45
C HIS A 533 11.85 -6.45 3.22
N ARG A 534 11.20 -5.34 2.97
CA ARG A 534 11.63 -4.06 3.52
C ARG A 534 10.74 -3.61 4.67
N GLY A 535 11.36 -3.05 5.70
CA GLY A 535 10.66 -2.26 6.70
C GLY A 535 10.10 -0.97 6.09
N ARG A 536 9.01 -0.49 6.63
CA ARG A 536 8.61 0.92 6.48
C ARG A 536 9.58 1.74 7.33
N VAL A 537 10.17 2.78 6.75
CA VAL A 537 11.10 3.68 7.43
C VAL A 537 10.57 5.09 7.32
N SER A 538 10.33 5.73 8.43
CA SER A 538 9.86 7.11 8.54
C SER A 538 10.62 7.82 9.67
N ALA A 539 10.45 9.11 9.81
CA ALA A 539 11.04 9.86 10.91
C ALA A 539 10.06 10.89 11.45
N HIS A 540 10.14 11.15 12.74
CA HIS A 540 9.38 12.24 13.34
C HIS A 540 10.28 13.14 14.21
N SER A 541 9.88 14.41 14.33
CA SER A 541 10.52 15.36 15.23
C SER A 541 10.40 14.92 16.67
N ASN A 542 11.43 15.13 17.48
CA ASN A 542 11.38 14.91 18.94
C ASN A 542 10.35 15.83 19.65
N LYS A 543 9.81 16.84 18.94
CA LYS A 543 8.73 17.69 19.42
C LYS A 543 7.33 17.15 19.13
N LEU A 544 7.23 16.05 18.38
CA LEU A 544 5.98 15.40 18.01
C LEU A 544 5.82 14.12 18.86
N GLY A 545 4.75 14.06 19.64
CA GLY A 545 4.37 12.90 20.43
C GLY A 545 3.17 12.17 19.81
N GLY A 546 2.92 10.95 20.30
CA GLY A 546 1.76 10.14 19.90
C GLY A 546 1.92 9.39 18.56
N VAL A 547 3.05 9.50 17.87
CA VAL A 547 3.29 8.80 16.62
C VAL A 547 3.45 7.30 16.88
N ILE A 548 2.60 6.49 16.26
CA ILE A 548 2.65 5.02 16.30
C ILE A 548 2.70 4.52 14.88
N GLN A 549 3.88 3.99 14.46
CA GLN A 549 4.03 3.45 13.12
C GLN A 549 3.19 2.18 12.96
N ASN A 550 2.46 2.11 11.84
CA ASN A 550 1.61 0.98 11.50
C ASN A 550 2.02 0.38 10.16
N THR A 551 2.22 -0.93 10.12
CA THR A 551 2.57 -1.67 8.91
C THR A 551 1.40 -2.44 8.30
N TRP A 552 0.26 -2.48 9.01
CA TRP A 552 -0.93 -3.23 8.62
C TRP A 552 -2.03 -2.36 8.04
N ASP A 553 -1.91 -1.03 8.21
CA ASP A 553 -2.81 -0.01 7.69
C ASP A 553 -1.99 1.23 7.27
N SER A 554 -2.57 2.43 7.26
CA SER A 554 -1.87 3.69 7.05
C SER A 554 -0.90 4.01 8.18
N GLU A 555 0.27 4.57 7.87
CA GLU A 555 1.19 5.12 8.89
C GLU A 555 0.60 6.36 9.59
N LEU A 556 -0.39 7.02 8.98
CA LEU A 556 -1.11 8.16 9.54
C LEU A 556 -2.41 7.78 10.27
N TRP A 557 -2.63 6.48 10.52
CA TRP A 557 -3.86 5.94 11.07
C TRP A 557 -4.29 6.58 12.39
N ASN A 558 -3.32 6.96 13.24
CA ASN A 558 -3.57 7.57 14.54
C ASN A 558 -3.20 9.07 14.60
N VAL A 559 -3.16 9.76 13.46
CA VAL A 559 -2.79 11.19 13.38
C VAL A 559 -3.66 12.10 14.27
N ALA A 560 -4.88 11.67 14.60
CA ALA A 560 -5.77 12.34 15.55
C ALA A 560 -5.21 12.34 16.99
N ASP A 561 -4.30 11.42 17.32
CA ASP A 561 -3.67 11.25 18.64
C ASP A 561 -2.31 11.95 18.74
N TRP A 562 -1.83 12.55 17.66
CA TRP A 562 -0.55 13.26 17.68
C TRP A 562 -0.67 14.57 18.44
N TYR A 563 0.40 14.94 19.16
CA TYR A 563 0.45 16.14 20.00
C TYR A 563 1.85 16.76 20.05
N ARG A 564 1.97 17.99 20.55
CA ARG A 564 3.26 18.63 20.83
C ARG A 564 3.80 18.20 22.20
N ASN A 565 5.05 17.75 22.23
CA ASN A 565 5.81 17.46 23.46
C ASN A 565 6.23 18.76 24.15
#